data_79717b0cef824885423554ece89b4aa1
#
_entry.id   79717b0cef824885423554ece89b4aa1
#
_cell.length_a   1.000
_cell.length_b   1.000
_cell.length_c   1.000
_cell.angle_alpha   90.00
_cell.angle_beta   90.00
_cell.angle_gamma   90.00
#
_symmetry.space_group_name_H-M   'P 1'
#
loop_
_entity.id
_entity.type
_entity.pdbx_description
1 polymer ?
#
loop_
_entity_poly.entity_id
_entity_poly.type
_entity_poly.pdbx_seq_one_letter_code
_entity_poly.pdbx_strand_id
1 'polypeptide(L)'
;LRSSSAASDVYKRQVMGGISEVYFYEMEEGDKSFYRLEGNVSTANNGGFIQSVAKIKDIDEEYKGIRITVRGSEDKYYVWIRTPACRFPWDRYLVSFTPSKNWSTIEVPFSDFQKSNFYMRKKMNIRRIKTVALAAYGKDFNAQLDIANIEFYK
;
A
#
# COMPACT_ATOMS: atom_id res chain seq x y z
N LEU A 1 -7.97 4.58 -9.37
CA LEU A 1 -8.14 4.66 -7.93
C LEU A 1 -8.82 5.96 -7.56
N ARG A 2 -9.92 5.85 -6.87
CA ARG A 2 -10.53 7.02 -6.24
C ARG A 2 -9.73 7.32 -4.98
N SER A 3 -9.27 8.53 -4.89
CA SER A 3 -8.64 9.03 -3.68
C SER A 3 -9.56 10.06 -3.05
N SER A 4 -9.46 10.21 -1.74
CA SER A 4 -10.08 11.34 -1.06
C SER A 4 -9.46 12.64 -1.57
N SER A 5 -10.08 13.77 -1.26
CA SER A 5 -9.56 15.10 -1.61
C SER A 5 -8.12 15.35 -1.17
N ALA A 6 -7.60 14.55 -0.25
CA ALA A 6 -6.23 14.66 0.22
C ALA A 6 -5.20 13.97 -0.68
N ALA A 7 -5.64 13.07 -1.55
CA ALA A 7 -4.76 12.39 -2.51
C ALA A 7 -4.98 13.03 -3.89
N SER A 8 -4.31 14.14 -4.14
CA SER A 8 -4.53 14.95 -5.34
C SER A 8 -3.95 14.35 -6.62
N ASP A 9 -2.89 13.53 -6.51
CA ASP A 9 -2.28 12.88 -7.65
C ASP A 9 -1.94 11.43 -7.33
N VAL A 10 -2.64 10.51 -7.96
CA VAL A 10 -2.29 9.10 -7.91
C VAL A 10 -1.28 8.82 -9.02
N TYR A 11 -0.04 8.61 -8.63
CA TYR A 11 1.01 8.17 -9.51
C TYR A 11 1.09 6.66 -9.50
N LYS A 12 0.70 6.04 -10.60
CA LYS A 12 0.70 4.59 -10.74
C LYS A 12 2.10 4.11 -11.08
N ARG A 13 2.84 3.72 -10.08
CA ARG A 13 4.16 3.14 -10.26
C ARG A 13 4.18 1.73 -9.71
N GLN A 14 4.60 0.81 -10.55
CA GLN A 14 4.91 -0.55 -10.14
C GLN A 14 6.40 -0.62 -9.81
N VAL A 15 6.73 -1.18 -8.67
CA VAL A 15 8.10 -1.38 -8.26
C VAL A 15 8.24 -2.81 -7.76
N MET A 16 9.29 -3.48 -8.20
CA MET A 16 9.62 -4.81 -7.74
C MET A 16 11.05 -4.85 -7.22
N GLY A 17 11.32 -5.74 -6.30
CA GLY A 17 12.67 -6.00 -5.78
C GLY A 17 13.08 -7.44 -6.02
N GLY A 18 14.38 -7.69 -6.08
CA GLY A 18 14.92 -9.02 -6.32
C GLY A 18 14.52 -9.57 -7.69
N ILE A 19 14.04 -10.80 -7.73
CA ILE A 19 13.55 -11.46 -8.94
C ILE A 19 12.02 -11.54 -9.03
N SER A 20 11.32 -10.69 -8.26
CA SER A 20 9.86 -10.64 -8.31
C SER A 20 9.39 -10.03 -9.62
N GLU A 21 8.29 -10.56 -10.14
CA GLU A 21 7.61 -10.02 -11.33
C GLU A 21 6.31 -9.37 -10.91
N VAL A 22 5.97 -8.23 -11.53
CA VAL A 22 4.78 -7.47 -11.19
C VAL A 22 4.03 -7.00 -12.41
N TYR A 23 2.71 -7.13 -12.35
CA TYR A 23 1.75 -6.57 -13.30
C TYR A 23 0.75 -5.71 -12.54
N PHE A 24 0.41 -4.56 -13.10
CA PHE A 24 -0.57 -3.65 -12.51
C PHE A 24 -1.40 -3.04 -13.63
N TYR A 25 -2.68 -3.33 -13.64
CA TYR A 25 -3.55 -2.91 -14.73
C TYR A 25 -4.97 -2.63 -14.26
N GLU A 26 -5.68 -1.81 -15.03
CA GLU A 26 -7.07 -1.48 -14.77
C GLU A 26 -7.98 -2.58 -15.29
N MET A 27 -8.99 -2.92 -14.50
CA MET A 27 -10.01 -3.88 -14.83
C MET A 27 -11.41 -3.35 -14.58
N GLU A 28 -12.36 -3.90 -15.32
CA GLU A 28 -13.79 -3.62 -15.14
C GLU A 28 -14.55 -4.93 -14.96
N GLU A 29 -15.48 -4.91 -14.02
CA GLU A 29 -16.37 -6.04 -13.76
C GLU A 29 -17.76 -5.48 -13.45
N GLY A 30 -18.69 -5.57 -14.43
CA GLY A 30 -19.96 -4.88 -14.34
C GLY A 30 -19.77 -3.38 -14.28
N ASP A 31 -20.38 -2.74 -13.28
CA ASP A 31 -20.25 -1.29 -13.07
C ASP A 31 -19.04 -0.89 -12.21
N LYS A 32 -18.23 -1.86 -11.79
CA LYS A 32 -17.10 -1.62 -10.91
C LYS A 32 -15.79 -1.59 -11.69
N SER A 33 -15.05 -0.49 -11.53
CA SER A 33 -13.68 -0.35 -12.00
C SER A 33 -12.72 -0.56 -10.85
N PHE A 34 -11.63 -1.26 -11.08
CA PHE A 34 -10.61 -1.52 -10.07
C PHE A 34 -9.25 -1.74 -10.71
N TYR A 35 -8.21 -1.71 -9.89
CA TYR A 35 -6.86 -2.06 -10.31
C TYR A 35 -6.48 -3.42 -9.75
N ARG A 36 -5.80 -4.22 -10.56
CA ARG A 36 -5.25 -5.50 -10.14
C ARG A 36 -3.73 -5.40 -10.06
N LEU A 37 -3.22 -5.69 -8.88
CA LEU A 37 -1.81 -5.89 -8.64
C LEU A 37 -1.58 -7.39 -8.54
N GLU A 38 -0.81 -7.95 -9.47
CA GLU A 38 -0.49 -9.37 -9.44
C GLU A 38 0.96 -9.61 -9.80
N GLY A 39 1.49 -10.70 -9.33
CA GLY A 39 2.85 -11.09 -9.64
C GLY A 39 3.38 -12.14 -8.71
N ASN A 40 4.58 -12.57 -9.04
CA ASN A 40 5.33 -13.55 -8.27
C ASN A 40 6.23 -12.82 -7.28
N VAL A 41 5.94 -12.97 -5.99
CA VAL A 41 6.83 -12.50 -4.95
C VAL A 41 7.86 -13.59 -4.68
N SER A 42 9.13 -13.22 -4.69
CA SER A 42 10.23 -14.14 -4.41
C SER A 42 11.12 -13.58 -3.32
N THR A 43 11.50 -14.42 -2.38
CA THR A 43 12.46 -14.08 -1.32
C THR A 43 13.91 -14.30 -1.76
N ALA A 44 14.15 -14.83 -2.95
CA ALA A 44 15.50 -15.02 -3.49
C ALA A 44 16.21 -13.67 -3.68
N ASN A 45 17.54 -13.67 -3.62
CA ASN A 45 18.38 -12.48 -3.77
C ASN A 45 18.04 -11.33 -2.79
N ASN A 46 17.91 -11.66 -1.50
CA ASN A 46 17.68 -10.73 -0.39
C ASN A 46 16.28 -10.09 -0.36
N GLY A 47 15.26 -10.88 -0.70
CA GLY A 47 13.90 -10.48 -0.41
C GLY A 47 13.27 -9.60 -1.48
N GLY A 48 12.65 -10.23 -2.45
CA GLY A 48 11.85 -9.54 -3.43
C GLY A 48 10.55 -9.01 -2.84
N PHE A 49 10.00 -8.04 -3.54
CA PHE A 49 8.69 -7.47 -3.22
C PHE A 49 8.03 -6.94 -4.48
N ILE A 50 6.72 -6.79 -4.42
CA ILE A 50 5.96 -6.04 -5.42
C ILE A 50 5.14 -4.97 -4.70
N GLN A 51 4.98 -3.81 -5.32
CA GLN A 51 4.15 -2.75 -4.75
C GLN A 51 3.54 -1.85 -5.82
N SER A 52 2.42 -1.24 -5.46
CA SER A 52 1.81 -0.13 -6.18
C SER A 52 1.86 1.11 -5.30
N VAL A 53 2.37 2.20 -5.83
CA VAL A 53 2.66 3.42 -5.05
C VAL A 53 1.81 4.58 -5.53
N ALA A 54 1.20 5.29 -4.59
CA ALA A 54 0.51 6.56 -4.82
C ALA A 54 1.27 7.70 -4.13
N LYS A 55 1.49 8.78 -4.87
CA LYS A 55 2.05 10.02 -4.30
C LYS A 55 0.93 10.84 -3.65
N ILE A 56 1.25 11.40 -2.50
CA ILE A 56 0.30 12.18 -1.72
C ILE A 56 0.77 13.62 -1.64
N LYS A 57 -0.15 14.56 -1.83
CA LYS A 57 0.06 15.99 -1.65
C LYS A 57 -0.96 16.53 -0.66
N ASP A 58 -0.53 17.46 0.14
CA ASP A 58 -1.41 18.29 0.98
C ASP A 58 -2.41 17.50 1.85
N ILE A 59 -1.91 16.55 2.58
CA ILE A 59 -2.74 15.81 3.54
C ILE A 59 -2.90 16.60 4.84
N ASP A 60 -4.15 16.64 5.33
CA ASP A 60 -4.50 17.28 6.60
C ASP A 60 -4.23 16.35 7.79
N GLU A 61 -3.78 16.94 8.90
CA GLU A 61 -3.53 16.19 10.14
C GLU A 61 -4.81 15.65 10.82
N GLU A 62 -5.97 16.13 10.41
CA GLU A 62 -7.25 15.62 10.92
C GLU A 62 -7.58 14.21 10.46
N TYR A 63 -6.95 13.73 9.41
CA TYR A 63 -7.16 12.36 8.96
C TYR A 63 -6.63 11.36 9.99
N LYS A 64 -7.40 10.31 10.20
CA LYS A 64 -7.13 9.28 11.22
C LYS A 64 -6.49 8.03 10.65
N GLY A 65 -6.68 7.78 9.38
CA GLY A 65 -6.17 6.56 8.76
C GLY A 65 -6.50 6.44 7.29
N ILE A 66 -6.30 5.24 6.79
CA ILE A 66 -6.53 4.86 5.40
C ILE A 66 -7.65 3.83 5.35
N ARG A 67 -8.59 4.04 4.44
CA ARG A 67 -9.65 3.09 4.15
C ARG A 67 -9.41 2.52 2.76
N ILE A 68 -9.35 1.20 2.67
CA ILE A 68 -9.13 0.50 1.40
C ILE A 68 -10.27 -0.45 1.12
N THR A 69 -10.69 -0.52 -0.14
CA THR A 69 -11.67 -1.50 -0.60
C THR A 69 -10.95 -2.45 -1.54
N VAL A 70 -10.82 -3.69 -1.12
CA VAL A 70 -9.96 -4.69 -1.74
C VAL A 70 -10.61 -6.07 -1.76
N ARG A 71 -10.11 -6.92 -2.63
CA ARG A 71 -10.29 -8.37 -2.59
C ARG A 71 -9.01 -9.01 -3.14
N GLY A 72 -8.75 -10.25 -2.81
CA GLY A 72 -7.56 -10.91 -3.33
C GLY A 72 -7.29 -12.28 -2.76
N SER A 73 -6.12 -12.79 -3.03
CA SER A 73 -5.63 -14.01 -2.41
C SER A 73 -5.54 -13.79 -0.88
N GLU A 74 -5.86 -14.82 -0.12
CA GLU A 74 -5.89 -14.75 1.35
C GLU A 74 -4.48 -14.81 1.95
N ASP A 75 -3.59 -14.00 1.41
CA ASP A 75 -2.22 -13.84 1.85
C ASP A 75 -2.06 -12.51 2.60
N LYS A 76 -0.94 -12.35 3.28
CA LYS A 76 -0.64 -11.11 3.99
C LYS A 76 -0.08 -10.08 3.03
N TYR A 77 -0.72 -8.92 2.98
CA TYR A 77 -0.29 -7.74 2.26
C TYR A 77 0.01 -6.62 3.25
N TYR A 78 0.61 -5.54 2.76
CA TYR A 78 1.04 -4.43 3.61
C TYR A 78 0.62 -3.10 3.02
N VAL A 79 0.32 -2.15 3.90
CA VAL A 79 0.29 -0.73 3.56
C VAL A 79 1.61 -0.13 4.02
N TRP A 80 2.33 0.48 3.09
CA TRP A 80 3.60 1.15 3.36
C TRP A 80 3.43 2.65 3.20
N ILE A 81 3.84 3.41 4.20
CA ILE A 81 3.83 4.86 4.16
C ILE A 81 5.26 5.38 4.31
N ARG A 82 5.60 6.35 3.48
CA ARG A 82 6.87 7.05 3.57
C ARG A 82 6.65 8.53 3.85
N THR A 83 7.49 9.06 4.72
CA THR A 83 7.56 10.47 5.09
C THR A 83 9.01 10.94 4.98
N PRO A 84 9.33 12.25 5.15
CA PRO A 84 10.71 12.70 5.18
C PRO A 84 11.56 12.08 6.30
N ALA A 85 10.93 11.51 7.33
CA ALA A 85 11.63 10.76 8.38
C ALA A 85 12.21 9.44 7.88
N CYS A 86 11.77 8.97 6.73
CA CYS A 86 12.31 7.80 6.05
C CYS A 86 13.57 8.20 5.28
N ARG A 87 14.73 8.13 5.94
CA ARG A 87 16.00 8.59 5.39
C ARG A 87 16.57 7.67 4.33
N PHE A 88 16.38 6.38 4.49
CA PHE A 88 16.92 5.36 3.61
C PHE A 88 15.82 4.77 2.73
N PRO A 89 16.15 4.19 1.56
CA PRO A 89 15.14 3.63 0.65
C PRO A 89 14.31 2.50 1.26
N TRP A 90 14.84 1.79 2.24
CA TRP A 90 14.15 0.70 2.94
C TRP A 90 13.29 1.15 4.12
N ASP A 91 13.39 2.43 4.54
CA ASP A 91 12.62 2.95 5.66
C ASP A 91 11.16 3.16 5.28
N ARG A 92 10.27 2.76 6.17
CA ARG A 92 8.83 2.93 5.99
C ARG A 92 8.09 2.78 7.31
N TYR A 93 6.86 3.27 7.33
CA TYR A 93 5.87 2.87 8.31
C TYR A 93 4.98 1.84 7.67
N LEU A 94 4.65 0.77 8.37
CA LEU A 94 3.94 -0.36 7.79
C LEU A 94 2.88 -0.94 8.71
N VAL A 95 1.87 -1.51 8.09
CA VAL A 95 0.83 -2.31 8.74
C VAL A 95 0.43 -3.41 7.78
N SER A 96 0.10 -4.57 8.30
CA SER A 96 -0.34 -5.70 7.49
C SER A 96 -1.86 -5.79 7.44
N PHE A 97 -2.37 -6.38 6.36
CA PHE A 97 -3.76 -6.75 6.22
C PHE A 97 -3.88 -8.02 5.39
N THR A 98 -4.98 -8.76 5.59
CA THR A 98 -5.29 -9.94 4.79
C THR A 98 -6.63 -9.71 4.11
N PRO A 99 -6.64 -9.57 2.77
CA PRO A 99 -7.90 -9.39 2.05
C PRO A 99 -8.71 -10.70 2.04
N SER A 100 -10.01 -10.58 1.85
CA SER A 100 -10.83 -11.73 1.57
C SER A 100 -10.98 -11.93 0.05
N LYS A 101 -11.53 -13.07 -0.36
CA LYS A 101 -11.85 -13.34 -1.77
C LYS A 101 -12.97 -12.47 -2.30
N ASN A 102 -13.80 -11.93 -1.40
CA ASN A 102 -14.89 -11.03 -1.74
C ASN A 102 -14.49 -9.59 -1.42
N TRP A 103 -15.10 -8.64 -2.10
CA TRP A 103 -14.86 -7.23 -1.83
C TRP A 103 -15.14 -6.91 -0.36
N SER A 104 -14.20 -6.25 0.29
CA SER A 104 -14.34 -5.78 1.66
C SER A 104 -13.63 -4.45 1.83
N THR A 105 -14.12 -3.66 2.79
CA THR A 105 -13.50 -2.39 3.15
C THR A 105 -12.78 -2.55 4.47
N ILE A 106 -11.50 -2.21 4.47
CA ILE A 106 -10.61 -2.32 5.63
C ILE A 106 -10.18 -0.92 6.02
N GLU A 107 -10.36 -0.57 7.29
CA GLU A 107 -9.85 0.68 7.86
C GLU A 107 -8.57 0.42 8.62
N VAL A 108 -7.55 1.22 8.35
CA VAL A 108 -6.24 1.11 8.96
C VAL A 108 -5.88 2.44 9.61
N PRO A 109 -6.06 2.57 10.92
CA PRO A 109 -5.70 3.80 11.62
C PRO A 109 -4.19 4.07 11.55
N PHE A 110 -3.80 5.33 11.47
CA PHE A 110 -2.37 5.67 11.48
C PHE A 110 -1.67 5.21 12.74
N SER A 111 -2.41 5.10 13.85
CA SER A 111 -1.88 4.60 15.13
C SER A 111 -1.44 3.13 15.09
N ASP A 112 -1.93 2.37 14.13
CA ASP A 112 -1.58 0.96 13.96
C ASP A 112 -0.28 0.76 13.18
N PHE A 113 0.20 1.80 12.51
CA PHE A 113 1.44 1.71 11.74
C PHE A 113 2.65 1.66 12.66
N GLN A 114 3.58 0.80 12.29
CA GLN A 114 4.84 0.64 13.01
C GLN A 114 6.00 1.09 12.12
N LYS A 115 7.02 1.67 12.74
CA LYS A 115 8.26 2.01 12.05
C LYS A 115 9.03 0.74 11.69
N SER A 116 9.66 0.74 10.53
CA SER A 116 10.43 -0.41 10.07
C SER A 116 11.80 -0.54 10.73
N ASN A 117 12.36 0.56 11.23
CA ASN A 117 13.70 0.58 11.81
C ASN A 117 13.73 1.38 13.11
N PHE A 118 14.60 0.95 14.04
CA PHE A 118 14.64 1.46 15.41
C PHE A 118 14.97 2.96 15.50
N TYR A 119 15.73 3.50 14.56
CA TYR A 119 16.16 4.90 14.57
C TYR A 119 15.07 5.87 14.08
N MET A 120 13.97 5.35 13.54
CA MET A 120 12.85 6.17 13.06
C MET A 120 12.01 6.69 14.22
N ARG A 121 11.31 7.80 14.01
CA ARG A 121 10.33 8.31 14.97
C ARG A 121 9.17 7.33 15.10
N LYS A 122 8.76 7.05 16.32
CA LYS A 122 7.64 6.14 16.60
C LYS A 122 6.33 6.67 16.00
N LYS A 123 6.07 7.96 16.15
CA LYS A 123 4.86 8.58 15.64
C LYS A 123 5.12 9.20 14.27
N MET A 124 4.33 8.79 13.29
CA MET A 124 4.36 9.31 11.94
C MET A 124 3.80 10.74 11.91
N ASN A 125 4.45 11.63 11.17
CA ASN A 125 3.93 12.96 10.90
C ASN A 125 2.96 12.91 9.72
N ILE A 126 1.67 12.98 9.99
CA ILE A 126 0.60 12.81 8.99
C ILE A 126 0.68 13.87 7.90
N ARG A 127 0.96 15.12 8.27
CA ARG A 127 1.11 16.22 7.30
C ARG A 127 2.25 16.01 6.30
N ARG A 128 3.18 15.15 6.64
CA ARG A 128 4.38 14.92 5.85
C ARG A 128 4.36 13.60 5.07
N ILE A 129 3.22 12.93 5.01
CA ILE A 129 3.09 11.71 4.21
C ILE A 129 3.35 12.04 2.74
N LYS A 130 4.31 11.35 2.15
CA LYS A 130 4.68 11.54 0.74
C LYS A 130 4.10 10.47 -0.16
N THR A 131 4.11 9.22 0.29
CA THR A 131 3.62 8.09 -0.48
C THR A 131 2.87 7.11 0.38
N VAL A 132 1.88 6.47 -0.23
CA VAL A 132 1.18 5.31 0.29
C VAL A 132 1.30 4.21 -0.75
N ALA A 133 1.68 3.02 -0.32
CA ALA A 133 1.82 1.87 -1.20
C ALA A 133 1.08 0.66 -0.64
N LEU A 134 0.56 -0.16 -1.54
CA LEU A 134 0.09 -1.50 -1.21
C LEU A 134 1.12 -2.48 -1.72
N ALA A 135 1.58 -3.38 -0.86
CA ALA A 135 2.74 -4.19 -1.11
C ALA A 135 2.56 -5.66 -0.70
N ALA A 136 3.31 -6.51 -1.36
CA ALA A 136 3.43 -7.93 -1.01
C ALA A 136 4.91 -8.27 -0.93
N TYR A 137 5.32 -8.88 0.18
CA TYR A 137 6.69 -9.30 0.41
C TYR A 137 6.79 -10.30 1.56
N GLY A 138 7.96 -10.85 1.76
CA GLY A 138 8.31 -11.62 2.96
C GLY A 138 8.15 -13.13 2.84
N LYS A 139 7.55 -13.60 1.77
CA LYS A 139 7.49 -15.03 1.44
C LYS A 139 7.31 -15.22 -0.06
N ASP A 140 7.59 -16.41 -0.54
CA ASP A 140 7.34 -16.77 -1.94
C ASP A 140 5.86 -17.07 -2.12
N PHE A 141 5.18 -16.30 -2.99
CA PHE A 141 3.79 -16.58 -3.34
C PHE A 141 3.37 -15.80 -4.60
N ASN A 142 2.28 -16.27 -5.20
CA ASN A 142 1.64 -15.56 -6.29
C ASN A 142 0.64 -14.57 -5.71
N ALA A 143 0.99 -13.29 -5.74
CA ALA A 143 0.14 -12.23 -5.22
C ALA A 143 -0.93 -11.86 -6.23
N GLN A 144 -2.15 -11.65 -5.75
CA GLN A 144 -3.22 -11.04 -6.51
C GLN A 144 -4.06 -10.19 -5.57
N LEU A 145 -4.05 -8.90 -5.80
CA LEU A 145 -4.78 -7.92 -5.01
C LEU A 145 -5.55 -7.00 -5.94
N ASP A 146 -6.87 -7.02 -5.83
CA ASP A 146 -7.75 -6.10 -6.52
C ASP A 146 -8.07 -4.92 -5.61
N ILE A 147 -7.95 -3.72 -6.14
CA ILE A 147 -8.09 -2.47 -5.39
C ILE A 147 -9.14 -1.60 -6.08
N ALA A 148 -10.29 -1.43 -5.42
CA ALA A 148 -11.37 -0.58 -5.94
C ALA A 148 -11.26 0.85 -5.42
N ASN A 149 -10.76 1.04 -4.21
CA ASN A 149 -10.66 2.35 -3.59
C ASN A 149 -9.56 2.40 -2.54
N ILE A 150 -8.88 3.55 -2.47
CA ILE A 150 -8.00 3.93 -1.37
C ILE A 150 -8.34 5.38 -1.03
N GLU A 151 -8.63 5.64 0.23
CA GLU A 151 -8.94 7.00 0.68
C GLU A 151 -8.44 7.22 2.11
N PHE A 152 -8.19 8.48 2.45
CA PHE A 152 -7.98 8.86 3.83
C PHE A 152 -9.33 9.11 4.49
N TYR A 153 -9.48 8.78 5.76
CA TYR A 153 -10.71 9.02 6.52
C TYR A 153 -10.46 9.85 7.77
N LYS A 154 -11.49 10.61 8.17
CA LYS A 154 -11.50 11.46 9.38
C LYS A 154 -12.22 10.79 10.55
#